data_be7d5656a9c6daec45b598b5ebf6ea95
#
_entry.id   be7d5656a9c6daec45b598b5ebf6ea95
#
_cell.length_a   1.000
_cell.length_b   1.000
_cell.length_c   1.000
_cell.angle_alpha   90.00
_cell.angle_beta   90.00
_cell.angle_gamma   90.00
#
_symmetry.space_group_name_H-M   'P 1'
#
loop_
_entity.id
_entity.type
_entity.pdbx_description
1 polymer ?
#
loop_
_entity_poly.entity_id
_entity_poly.type
_entity_poly.pdbx_seq_one_letter_code
_entity_poly.pdbx_strand_id
1 'polypeptide(L)'
;MDQQNNVIDYTQFPDANGHFGIHGGRFVSETLMAALEDLENLYSRMKNDEQFLAEFDRDLAYYVGRPSPLYYAERWSKELGGAQIYLKREDLNHTGSHKVNNTIGQALLAKLSGKKRIIAETGAGQHGVATATIAARLGLECVVYMGAEDVKRQAMNVYRMRLLGATVVPVQSGSKTLKDAMNEAMRDWVTNVDTTYYVIGTVAGPHPYPQLVRDFQSIIGREARKQILEQAGRLPDALVACVGGGSNAMGLFYPFLNDANVKMYGVEAAGFGIETGKHSAPLNAGHVGVLHGNRTYLMSDEQGQIIETHSISAGLDYPGVGPEHSFLKDMKRVQYVPINDTEALQGFRDLTKIEGIIPALESSHAMAYVSKLAPTMSKDQIIIATVSGRGDKDLMTVARIDGVEMVEM
;
A
#
# COMPACT_ATOMS: atom_id res chain seq x y z
N MET A 1 25.88 19.03 29.88
CA MET A 1 25.85 17.80 29.05
C MET A 1 24.99 18.13 27.86
N ASP A 2 25.65 18.45 26.74
CA ASP A 2 25.00 18.83 25.50
C ASP A 2 24.16 17.65 24.99
N GLN A 3 22.84 17.79 25.01
CA GLN A 3 21.98 16.98 24.16
C GLN A 3 22.23 17.44 22.73
N GLN A 4 23.20 16.82 22.07
CA GLN A 4 23.28 16.85 20.62
C GLN A 4 21.95 16.26 20.11
N ASN A 5 21.10 17.12 19.56
CA ASN A 5 19.96 16.71 18.74
C ASN A 5 20.53 15.92 17.56
N ASN A 6 20.72 14.61 17.72
CA ASN A 6 21.03 13.73 16.60
C ASN A 6 19.79 13.75 15.68
N VAL A 7 19.86 14.56 14.64
CA VAL A 7 18.87 14.55 13.55
C VAL A 7 18.97 13.16 12.91
N ILE A 8 17.88 12.38 12.99
CA ILE A 8 17.82 11.06 12.39
C ILE A 8 17.79 11.21 10.88
N ASP A 9 18.70 10.53 10.21
CA ASP A 9 18.65 10.35 8.75
C ASP A 9 17.87 9.06 8.44
N TYR A 10 16.63 9.21 8.04
CA TYR A 10 15.75 8.09 7.71
C TYR A 10 16.18 7.29 6.48
N THR A 11 17.07 7.84 5.64
CA THR A 11 17.60 7.12 4.45
C THR A 11 18.59 6.01 4.83
N GLN A 12 19.07 5.98 6.08
CA GLN A 12 19.98 4.94 6.58
C GLN A 12 19.25 3.65 7.00
N PHE A 13 17.92 3.62 6.89
CA PHE A 13 17.13 2.44 7.24
C PHE A 13 16.60 1.71 6.00
N PRO A 14 16.47 0.38 6.06
CA PRO A 14 16.82 -0.51 7.18
C PRO A 14 18.33 -0.63 7.39
N ASP A 15 18.73 -1.17 8.54
CA ASP A 15 20.11 -1.57 8.80
C ASP A 15 20.53 -2.77 7.92
N ALA A 16 21.80 -3.19 8.04
CA ALA A 16 22.34 -4.30 7.26
C ALA A 16 21.64 -5.66 7.50
N ASN A 17 20.87 -5.80 8.58
CA ASN A 17 20.09 -6.99 8.91
C ASN A 17 18.59 -6.85 8.56
N GLY A 18 18.23 -5.76 7.88
CA GLY A 18 16.86 -5.50 7.47
C GLY A 18 15.96 -4.95 8.56
N HIS A 19 16.53 -4.31 9.60
CA HIS A 19 15.75 -3.76 10.70
C HIS A 19 15.55 -2.24 10.59
N PHE A 20 14.38 -1.82 11.00
CA PHE A 20 13.98 -0.43 11.26
C PHE A 20 13.83 -0.30 12.78
N GLY A 21 14.92 -0.01 13.50
CA GLY A 21 14.96 -0.12 14.95
C GLY A 21 14.74 -1.57 15.43
N ILE A 22 13.68 -1.80 16.21
CA ILE A 22 13.30 -3.17 16.66
C ILE A 22 12.41 -3.91 15.65
N HIS A 23 11.93 -3.23 14.60
CA HIS A 23 11.00 -3.76 13.60
C HIS A 23 11.73 -4.30 12.37
N GLY A 24 11.04 -5.11 11.55
CA GLY A 24 11.61 -5.72 10.35
C GLY A 24 12.28 -7.06 10.60
N GLY A 25 13.38 -7.34 9.91
CA GLY A 25 14.14 -8.59 10.00
C GLY A 25 13.58 -9.72 9.13
N ARG A 26 14.07 -10.96 9.39
CA ARG A 26 13.70 -12.19 8.67
C ARG A 26 13.23 -13.25 9.64
N PHE A 27 11.92 -13.36 9.84
CA PHE A 27 11.29 -14.36 10.72
C PHE A 27 10.56 -15.41 9.86
N VAL A 28 11.35 -16.22 9.16
CA VAL A 28 10.87 -17.23 8.22
C VAL A 28 11.51 -18.58 8.52
N SER A 29 11.01 -19.66 7.87
CA SER A 29 11.65 -20.97 7.92
C SER A 29 13.02 -20.94 7.22
N GLU A 30 13.93 -21.82 7.63
CA GLU A 30 15.29 -21.93 7.10
C GLU A 30 15.30 -22.15 5.58
N THR A 31 14.29 -22.83 5.04
CA THR A 31 14.14 -23.10 3.61
C THR A 31 14.01 -21.84 2.75
N LEU A 32 13.57 -20.73 3.32
CA LEU A 32 13.45 -19.44 2.62
C LEU A 32 14.71 -18.56 2.76
N MET A 33 15.63 -18.86 3.67
CA MET A 33 16.77 -17.98 3.93
C MET A 33 17.65 -17.78 2.71
N ALA A 34 18.02 -18.85 2.02
CA ALA A 34 18.83 -18.77 0.80
C ALA A 34 18.14 -17.94 -0.30
N ALA A 35 16.82 -18.15 -0.49
CA ALA A 35 16.04 -17.39 -1.50
C ALA A 35 15.96 -15.90 -1.17
N LEU A 36 15.87 -15.54 0.12
CA LEU A 36 15.88 -14.14 0.56
C LEU A 36 17.26 -13.49 0.39
N GLU A 37 18.33 -14.22 0.65
CA GLU A 37 19.72 -13.77 0.43
C GLU A 37 19.98 -13.56 -1.07
N ASP A 38 19.55 -14.50 -1.93
CA ASP A 38 19.65 -14.36 -3.37
C ASP A 38 18.88 -13.13 -3.87
N LEU A 39 17.67 -12.90 -3.36
CA LEU A 39 16.86 -11.73 -3.69
C LEU A 39 17.53 -10.43 -3.23
N GLU A 40 18.06 -10.39 -2.01
CA GLU A 40 18.76 -9.21 -1.49
C GLU A 40 20.01 -8.90 -2.33
N ASN A 41 20.80 -9.92 -2.65
CA ASN A 41 21.99 -9.79 -3.49
C ASN A 41 21.66 -9.31 -4.90
N LEU A 42 20.60 -9.86 -5.50
CA LEU A 42 20.10 -9.43 -6.81
C LEU A 42 19.63 -7.97 -6.74
N TYR A 43 18.77 -7.65 -5.78
CA TYR A 43 18.22 -6.31 -5.61
C TYR A 43 19.33 -5.27 -5.34
N SER A 44 20.30 -5.58 -4.47
CA SER A 44 21.40 -4.69 -4.15
C SER A 44 22.27 -4.33 -5.36
N ARG A 45 22.39 -5.22 -6.34
CA ARG A 45 23.03 -4.94 -7.63
C ARG A 45 22.13 -4.13 -8.54
N MET A 46 20.87 -4.54 -8.68
CA MET A 46 19.94 -3.96 -9.68
C MET A 46 19.46 -2.56 -9.30
N LYS A 47 19.33 -2.22 -8.03
CA LYS A 47 18.90 -0.87 -7.59
C LYS A 47 19.79 0.28 -8.08
N ASN A 48 21.03 -0.02 -8.49
CA ASN A 48 21.98 0.94 -9.04
C ASN A 48 22.42 0.59 -10.49
N ASP A 49 21.84 -0.44 -11.07
CA ASP A 49 22.17 -0.85 -12.45
C ASP A 49 21.44 0.04 -13.46
N GLU A 50 22.20 0.73 -14.31
CA GLU A 50 21.66 1.70 -15.27
C GLU A 50 20.68 1.06 -16.27
N GLN A 51 20.96 -0.17 -16.70
CA GLN A 51 20.10 -0.87 -17.65
C GLN A 51 18.78 -1.29 -17.03
N PHE A 52 18.82 -1.82 -15.80
CA PHE A 52 17.62 -2.16 -15.04
C PHE A 52 16.76 -0.93 -14.77
N LEU A 53 17.37 0.15 -14.31
CA LEU A 53 16.66 1.41 -14.03
C LEU A 53 16.06 2.01 -15.31
N ALA A 54 16.78 1.99 -16.43
CA ALA A 54 16.27 2.47 -17.71
C ALA A 54 15.08 1.61 -18.22
N GLU A 55 15.12 0.28 -18.04
CA GLU A 55 13.99 -0.60 -18.39
C GLU A 55 12.79 -0.33 -17.47
N PHE A 56 13.01 -0.21 -16.17
CA PHE A 56 11.99 0.11 -15.18
C PHE A 56 11.33 1.49 -15.47
N ASP A 57 12.12 2.54 -15.66
CA ASP A 57 11.63 3.89 -15.95
C ASP A 57 10.87 3.96 -17.28
N ARG A 58 11.36 3.26 -18.32
CA ARG A 58 10.66 3.13 -19.59
C ARG A 58 9.27 2.51 -19.40
N ASP A 59 9.19 1.46 -18.61
CA ASP A 59 7.92 0.77 -18.33
C ASP A 59 6.99 1.63 -17.49
N LEU A 60 7.51 2.37 -16.51
CA LEU A 60 6.73 3.35 -15.76
C LEU A 60 6.18 4.45 -16.66
N ALA A 61 6.97 4.97 -17.59
CA ALA A 61 6.55 6.05 -18.48
C ALA A 61 5.54 5.58 -19.55
N TYR A 62 5.87 4.52 -20.28
CA TYR A 62 5.12 4.16 -21.50
C TYR A 62 4.09 3.04 -21.31
N TYR A 63 4.20 2.26 -20.25
CA TYR A 63 3.24 1.20 -19.95
C TYR A 63 2.31 1.57 -18.79
N VAL A 64 2.82 2.18 -17.75
CA VAL A 64 2.00 2.65 -16.61
C VAL A 64 1.35 4.00 -16.88
N GLY A 65 1.99 4.87 -17.66
CA GLY A 65 1.50 6.21 -17.97
C GLY A 65 1.95 7.27 -16.96
N ARG A 66 3.12 7.05 -16.33
CA ARG A 66 3.70 8.03 -15.41
C ARG A 66 4.42 9.16 -16.12
N PRO A 67 4.59 10.35 -15.47
CA PRO A 67 4.20 10.65 -14.08
C PRO A 67 2.69 10.74 -13.88
N SER A 68 2.18 10.19 -12.77
CA SER A 68 0.80 10.42 -12.38
C SER A 68 0.60 11.88 -11.99
N PRO A 69 -0.54 12.51 -12.32
CA PRO A 69 -0.75 13.93 -12.02
C PRO A 69 -0.78 14.23 -10.52
N LEU A 70 -0.29 15.41 -10.14
CA LEU A 70 -0.61 16.06 -8.89
C LEU A 70 -1.71 17.09 -9.19
N TYR A 71 -2.94 16.80 -8.82
CA TYR A 71 -4.13 17.57 -9.16
C TYR A 71 -4.53 18.49 -8.01
N TYR A 72 -4.64 19.79 -8.28
CA TYR A 72 -5.18 20.76 -7.31
C TYR A 72 -6.70 20.63 -7.24
N ALA A 73 -7.23 20.13 -6.13
CA ALA A 73 -8.65 19.98 -5.86
C ALA A 73 -9.22 21.33 -5.41
N GLU A 74 -9.36 22.24 -6.37
CA GLU A 74 -9.69 23.65 -6.10
C GLU A 74 -11.07 23.81 -5.46
N ARG A 75 -12.07 23.08 -5.99
CA ARG A 75 -13.44 23.16 -5.50
C ARG A 75 -13.55 22.61 -4.08
N TRP A 76 -12.90 21.49 -3.82
CA TRP A 76 -12.90 20.87 -2.50
C TRP A 76 -12.15 21.71 -1.48
N SER A 77 -11.02 22.32 -1.85
CA SER A 77 -10.28 23.26 -1.01
C SER A 77 -11.14 24.47 -0.62
N LYS A 78 -11.89 25.03 -1.57
CA LYS A 78 -12.80 26.15 -1.32
C LYS A 78 -13.96 25.77 -0.39
N GLU A 79 -14.53 24.60 -0.59
CA GLU A 79 -15.66 24.09 0.20
C GLU A 79 -15.28 23.86 1.66
N LEU A 80 -14.10 23.29 1.91
CA LEU A 80 -13.58 23.04 3.25
C LEU A 80 -13.06 24.33 3.93
N GLY A 81 -12.66 25.34 3.16
CA GLY A 81 -12.30 26.67 3.64
C GLY A 81 -10.94 26.81 4.34
N GLY A 82 -10.14 25.75 4.40
CA GLY A 82 -8.80 25.71 5.01
C GLY A 82 -7.68 25.52 3.97
N ALA A 83 -6.80 24.55 4.21
CA ALA A 83 -5.64 24.28 3.37
C ALA A 83 -5.98 23.99 1.90
N GLN A 84 -5.04 24.27 1.03
CA GLN A 84 -5.05 23.85 -0.38
C GLN A 84 -4.82 22.34 -0.48
N ILE A 85 -5.70 21.63 -1.17
CA ILE A 85 -5.65 20.18 -1.29
C ILE A 85 -5.13 19.79 -2.66
N TYR A 86 -4.05 19.04 -2.69
CA TYR A 86 -3.48 18.44 -3.90
C TYR A 86 -3.63 16.92 -3.82
N LEU A 87 -4.11 16.31 -4.88
CA LEU A 87 -4.34 14.87 -4.97
C LEU A 87 -3.29 14.23 -5.87
N LYS A 88 -2.48 13.33 -5.33
CA LYS A 88 -1.57 12.48 -6.13
C LYS A 88 -2.38 11.33 -6.71
N ARG A 89 -2.59 11.34 -8.03
CA ARG A 89 -3.56 10.57 -8.78
C ARG A 89 -3.01 9.20 -9.23
N GLU A 90 -2.73 8.32 -8.25
CA GLU A 90 -2.29 6.94 -8.54
C GLU A 90 -3.42 6.05 -9.12
N ASP A 91 -4.66 6.48 -9.00
CA ASP A 91 -5.85 5.89 -9.62
C ASP A 91 -5.85 5.95 -11.16
N LEU A 92 -5.06 6.86 -11.75
CA LEU A 92 -4.92 7.02 -13.20
C LEU A 92 -3.85 6.12 -13.82
N ASN A 93 -3.07 5.42 -13.02
CA ASN A 93 -2.08 4.48 -13.53
C ASN A 93 -2.76 3.31 -14.28
N HIS A 94 -2.05 2.71 -15.22
CA HIS A 94 -2.47 1.43 -15.78
C HIS A 94 -2.77 0.42 -14.65
N THR A 95 -3.81 -0.37 -14.77
CA THR A 95 -4.44 -1.21 -13.73
C THR A 95 -5.30 -0.48 -12.70
N GLY A 96 -5.21 0.85 -12.59
CA GLY A 96 -6.08 1.68 -11.76
C GLY A 96 -5.64 1.86 -10.31
N SER A 97 -4.36 1.63 -9.99
CA SER A 97 -3.79 1.90 -8.66
C SER A 97 -2.26 1.97 -8.65
N HIS A 98 -1.69 2.38 -7.51
CA HIS A 98 -0.24 2.41 -7.26
C HIS A 98 0.44 1.05 -7.32
N LYS A 99 -0.31 -0.06 -7.25
CA LYS A 99 0.26 -1.43 -7.15
C LYS A 99 1.15 -1.79 -8.33
N VAL A 100 0.85 -1.27 -9.52
CA VAL A 100 1.60 -1.55 -10.74
C VAL A 100 3.07 -1.08 -10.65
N ASN A 101 3.37 -0.01 -9.92
CA ASN A 101 4.73 0.49 -9.75
C ASN A 101 5.66 -0.58 -9.16
N ASN A 102 5.18 -1.22 -8.10
CA ASN A 102 5.90 -2.28 -7.41
C ASN A 102 5.96 -3.59 -8.23
N THR A 103 4.83 -4.00 -8.83
CA THR A 103 4.79 -5.29 -9.56
C THR A 103 5.69 -5.31 -10.78
N ILE A 104 5.88 -4.17 -11.47
CA ILE A 104 6.87 -4.07 -12.57
C ILE A 104 8.27 -4.33 -12.04
N GLY A 105 8.69 -3.64 -10.98
CA GLY A 105 10.04 -3.81 -10.41
C GLY A 105 10.30 -5.24 -9.97
N GLN A 106 9.38 -5.84 -9.24
CA GLN A 106 9.52 -7.23 -8.78
C GLN A 106 9.50 -8.24 -9.93
N ALA A 107 8.64 -8.05 -10.94
CA ALA A 107 8.58 -8.96 -12.08
C ALA A 107 9.85 -8.88 -12.96
N LEU A 108 10.47 -7.71 -13.09
CA LEU A 108 11.79 -7.59 -13.72
C LEU A 108 12.87 -8.34 -12.92
N LEU A 109 12.85 -8.24 -11.59
CA LEU A 109 13.75 -9.04 -10.73
C LEU A 109 13.48 -10.54 -10.88
N ALA A 110 12.21 -10.97 -10.94
CA ALA A 110 11.84 -12.36 -11.17
C ALA A 110 12.40 -12.89 -12.50
N LYS A 111 12.28 -12.10 -13.56
CA LYS A 111 12.85 -12.43 -14.89
C LYS A 111 14.37 -12.56 -14.85
N LEU A 112 15.06 -11.60 -14.19
CA LEU A 112 16.52 -11.63 -14.04
C LEU A 112 17.02 -12.80 -13.17
N SER A 113 16.22 -13.25 -12.19
CA SER A 113 16.53 -14.43 -11.38
C SER A 113 16.25 -15.77 -12.12
N GLY A 114 15.76 -15.71 -13.36
CA GLY A 114 15.44 -16.91 -14.16
C GLY A 114 14.16 -17.63 -13.74
N LYS A 115 13.38 -17.07 -12.82
CA LYS A 115 12.09 -17.64 -12.38
C LYS A 115 11.06 -17.54 -13.51
N LYS A 116 10.33 -18.61 -13.76
CA LYS A 116 9.30 -18.68 -14.81
C LYS A 116 7.89 -18.53 -14.28
N ARG A 117 7.73 -18.65 -12.99
CA ARG A 117 6.46 -18.57 -12.27
C ARG A 117 6.52 -17.47 -11.22
N ILE A 118 5.48 -16.66 -11.16
CA ILE A 118 5.28 -15.68 -10.09
C ILE A 118 3.99 -15.99 -9.34
N ILE A 119 4.00 -15.74 -8.03
CA ILE A 119 2.83 -15.84 -7.19
C ILE A 119 2.59 -14.51 -6.49
N ALA A 120 1.34 -14.25 -6.12
CA ALA A 120 0.96 -13.08 -5.35
C ALA A 120 -0.20 -13.39 -4.42
N GLU A 121 -0.33 -12.63 -3.36
CA GLU A 121 -1.53 -12.52 -2.54
C GLU A 121 -2.36 -11.31 -2.97
N THR A 122 -3.64 -11.31 -2.68
CA THR A 122 -4.47 -10.11 -2.86
C THR A 122 -5.72 -10.13 -1.98
N GLY A 123 -6.14 -8.96 -1.47
CA GLY A 123 -7.41 -8.73 -0.80
C GLY A 123 -8.39 -8.04 -1.73
N ALA A 124 -8.27 -6.74 -1.95
CA ALA A 124 -9.11 -5.97 -2.88
C ALA A 124 -8.95 -6.36 -4.37
N GLY A 125 -8.02 -7.24 -4.70
CA GLY A 125 -7.76 -7.68 -6.07
C GLY A 125 -6.82 -6.76 -6.87
N GLN A 126 -6.51 -5.57 -6.42
CA GLN A 126 -5.69 -4.62 -7.18
C GLN A 126 -4.24 -5.09 -7.34
N HIS A 127 -3.65 -5.68 -6.30
CA HIS A 127 -2.31 -6.27 -6.41
C HIS A 127 -2.31 -7.48 -7.34
N GLY A 128 -3.30 -8.36 -7.21
CA GLY A 128 -3.47 -9.52 -8.10
C GLY A 128 -3.62 -9.11 -9.57
N VAL A 129 -4.45 -8.10 -9.86
CA VAL A 129 -4.60 -7.55 -11.22
C VAL A 129 -3.28 -6.98 -11.74
N ALA A 130 -2.56 -6.19 -10.93
CA ALA A 130 -1.29 -5.62 -11.33
C ALA A 130 -0.23 -6.71 -11.59
N THR A 131 -0.17 -7.75 -10.75
CA THR A 131 0.74 -8.89 -10.94
C THR A 131 0.38 -9.71 -12.18
N ALA A 132 -0.91 -10.04 -12.37
CA ALA A 132 -1.38 -10.74 -13.57
C ALA A 132 -1.09 -9.94 -14.85
N THR A 133 -1.25 -8.62 -14.81
CA THR A 133 -0.97 -7.73 -15.94
C THR A 133 0.49 -7.80 -16.37
N ILE A 134 1.41 -7.68 -15.42
CA ILE A 134 2.83 -7.70 -15.76
C ILE A 134 3.32 -9.12 -16.10
N ALA A 135 2.72 -10.16 -15.48
CA ALA A 135 2.98 -11.55 -15.82
C ALA A 135 2.62 -11.85 -17.29
N ALA A 136 1.43 -11.44 -17.71
CA ALA A 136 0.98 -11.57 -19.10
C ALA A 136 1.94 -10.87 -20.08
N ARG A 137 2.36 -9.65 -19.74
CA ARG A 137 3.32 -8.89 -20.57
C ARG A 137 4.69 -9.54 -20.68
N LEU A 138 5.19 -10.16 -19.62
CA LEU A 138 6.53 -10.76 -19.57
C LEU A 138 6.52 -12.26 -19.92
N GLY A 139 5.35 -12.87 -20.19
CA GLY A 139 5.22 -14.29 -20.48
C GLY A 139 5.53 -15.20 -19.30
N LEU A 140 5.21 -14.76 -18.07
CA LEU A 140 5.40 -15.51 -16.83
C LEU A 140 4.11 -16.23 -16.44
N GLU A 141 4.22 -17.45 -15.92
CA GLU A 141 3.10 -18.11 -15.23
C GLU A 141 2.73 -17.32 -13.98
N CYS A 142 1.43 -17.11 -13.74
CA CYS A 142 0.95 -16.31 -12.61
C CYS A 142 -0.13 -17.05 -11.81
N VAL A 143 0.10 -17.18 -10.50
CA VAL A 143 -0.90 -17.69 -9.56
C VAL A 143 -1.16 -16.64 -8.49
N VAL A 144 -2.44 -16.32 -8.26
CA VAL A 144 -2.87 -15.32 -7.29
C VAL A 144 -3.73 -15.99 -6.22
N TYR A 145 -3.30 -15.89 -4.96
CA TYR A 145 -4.04 -16.33 -3.79
C TYR A 145 -4.94 -15.21 -3.30
N MET A 146 -6.22 -15.52 -3.09
CA MET A 146 -7.21 -14.54 -2.65
C MET A 146 -8.18 -15.21 -1.68
N GLY A 147 -8.48 -14.57 -0.55
CA GLY A 147 -9.44 -15.08 0.40
C GLY A 147 -10.83 -15.30 -0.25
N ALA A 148 -11.51 -16.39 0.10
CA ALA A 148 -12.79 -16.73 -0.54
C ALA A 148 -13.89 -15.67 -0.30
N GLU A 149 -13.84 -14.93 0.81
CA GLU A 149 -14.75 -13.80 1.03
C GLU A 149 -14.38 -12.60 0.14
N ASP A 150 -13.08 -12.34 -0.05
CA ASP A 150 -12.61 -11.27 -0.93
C ASP A 150 -12.91 -11.58 -2.41
N VAL A 151 -12.82 -12.87 -2.82
CA VAL A 151 -13.24 -13.32 -4.16
C VAL A 151 -14.70 -12.92 -4.47
N LYS A 152 -15.59 -13.06 -3.49
CA LYS A 152 -17.00 -12.65 -3.65
C LYS A 152 -17.17 -11.13 -3.71
N ARG A 153 -16.46 -10.41 -2.81
CA ARG A 153 -16.53 -8.94 -2.74
C ARG A 153 -16.00 -8.27 -4.01
N GLN A 154 -15.01 -8.87 -4.66
CA GLN A 154 -14.20 -8.28 -5.74
C GLN A 154 -14.21 -9.13 -7.02
N ALA A 155 -15.37 -9.70 -7.35
CA ALA A 155 -15.55 -10.62 -8.49
C ALA A 155 -15.05 -10.04 -9.84
N MET A 156 -15.21 -8.73 -10.07
CA MET A 156 -14.71 -8.06 -11.27
C MET A 156 -13.20 -8.13 -11.39
N ASN A 157 -12.47 -7.94 -10.29
CA ASN A 157 -11.01 -8.07 -10.30
C ASN A 157 -10.58 -9.54 -10.49
N VAL A 158 -11.33 -10.49 -9.93
CA VAL A 158 -11.09 -11.93 -10.17
C VAL A 158 -11.23 -12.25 -11.66
N TYR A 159 -12.26 -11.75 -12.31
CA TYR A 159 -12.45 -11.94 -13.75
C TYR A 159 -11.33 -11.30 -14.57
N ARG A 160 -10.91 -10.07 -14.21
CA ARG A 160 -9.76 -9.40 -14.86
C ARG A 160 -8.47 -10.22 -14.76
N MET A 161 -8.16 -10.77 -13.57
CA MET A 161 -6.97 -11.63 -13.39
C MET A 161 -7.02 -12.87 -14.28
N ARG A 162 -8.19 -13.53 -14.37
CA ARG A 162 -8.40 -14.70 -15.26
C ARG A 162 -8.26 -14.35 -16.73
N LEU A 163 -8.83 -13.21 -17.17
CA LEU A 163 -8.64 -12.72 -18.54
C LEU A 163 -7.17 -12.45 -18.90
N LEU A 164 -6.37 -12.04 -17.92
CA LEU A 164 -4.93 -11.82 -18.06
C LEU A 164 -4.13 -13.13 -18.02
N GLY A 165 -4.79 -14.29 -17.91
CA GLY A 165 -4.17 -15.62 -17.91
C GLY A 165 -3.69 -16.09 -16.54
N ALA A 166 -3.97 -15.36 -15.46
CA ALA A 166 -3.60 -15.82 -14.11
C ALA A 166 -4.59 -16.85 -13.56
N THR A 167 -4.05 -17.81 -12.81
CA THR A 167 -4.84 -18.72 -11.97
C THR A 167 -5.16 -18.04 -10.65
N VAL A 168 -6.43 -17.87 -10.33
CA VAL A 168 -6.88 -17.34 -9.03
C VAL A 168 -7.30 -18.49 -8.14
N VAL A 169 -6.62 -18.65 -7.00
CA VAL A 169 -6.87 -19.70 -6.00
C VAL A 169 -7.62 -19.11 -4.81
N PRO A 170 -8.92 -19.47 -4.62
CA PRO A 170 -9.69 -19.05 -3.46
C PRO A 170 -9.20 -19.76 -2.18
N VAL A 171 -8.79 -19.00 -1.17
CA VAL A 171 -8.34 -19.54 0.12
C VAL A 171 -9.51 -19.69 1.06
N GLN A 172 -9.77 -20.92 1.52
CA GLN A 172 -10.92 -21.29 2.35
C GLN A 172 -10.61 -21.32 3.85
N SER A 173 -9.33 -21.25 4.24
CA SER A 173 -8.89 -21.29 5.64
C SER A 173 -9.06 -19.95 6.35
N GLY A 174 -9.13 -19.98 7.68
CA GLY A 174 -9.18 -18.81 8.55
C GLY A 174 -10.36 -17.89 8.28
N SER A 175 -10.13 -16.58 8.33
CA SER A 175 -11.11 -15.53 8.02
C SER A 175 -11.43 -15.41 6.53
N LYS A 176 -10.71 -16.14 5.67
CA LYS A 176 -10.86 -16.13 4.20
C LYS A 176 -10.65 -14.75 3.58
N THR A 177 -9.73 -13.97 4.15
CA THR A 177 -9.34 -12.63 3.74
C THR A 177 -7.85 -12.55 3.38
N LEU A 178 -7.32 -11.34 3.18
CA LEU A 178 -5.94 -11.07 2.77
C LEU A 178 -4.89 -11.79 3.63
N LYS A 179 -5.07 -11.85 4.96
CA LYS A 179 -4.13 -12.55 5.86
C LYS A 179 -3.94 -14.01 5.48
N ASP A 180 -5.04 -14.71 5.21
CA ASP A 180 -5.00 -16.13 4.86
C ASP A 180 -4.48 -16.36 3.44
N ALA A 181 -4.75 -15.41 2.52
CA ALA A 181 -4.15 -15.40 1.19
C ALA A 181 -2.61 -15.29 1.26
N MET A 182 -2.07 -14.43 2.14
CA MET A 182 -0.62 -14.33 2.38
C MET A 182 -0.05 -15.63 2.96
N ASN A 183 -0.73 -16.24 3.92
CA ASN A 183 -0.32 -17.52 4.49
C ASN A 183 -0.18 -18.61 3.41
N GLU A 184 -1.17 -18.69 2.51
CA GLU A 184 -1.17 -19.72 1.45
C GLU A 184 -0.11 -19.43 0.37
N ALA A 185 0.06 -18.16 -0.02
CA ALA A 185 1.14 -17.76 -0.92
C ALA A 185 2.53 -18.09 -0.33
N MET A 186 2.73 -17.88 0.97
CA MET A 186 4.00 -18.27 1.63
C MET A 186 4.21 -19.77 1.66
N ARG A 187 3.16 -20.58 1.85
CA ARG A 187 3.26 -22.06 1.77
C ARG A 187 3.65 -22.54 0.38
N ASP A 188 3.01 -21.98 -0.65
CA ASP A 188 3.38 -22.26 -2.04
C ASP A 188 4.84 -21.87 -2.30
N TRP A 189 5.25 -20.67 -1.85
CA TRP A 189 6.60 -20.20 -2.05
C TRP A 189 7.65 -21.13 -1.41
N VAL A 190 7.45 -21.55 -0.16
CA VAL A 190 8.33 -22.53 0.51
C VAL A 190 8.44 -23.82 -0.29
N THR A 191 7.31 -24.29 -0.84
CA THR A 191 7.26 -25.56 -1.60
C THR A 191 7.94 -25.46 -2.96
N ASN A 192 7.86 -24.31 -3.63
CA ASN A 192 8.28 -24.12 -5.03
C ASN A 192 9.37 -23.06 -5.19
N VAL A 193 10.18 -22.82 -4.17
CA VAL A 193 11.12 -21.70 -4.09
C VAL A 193 12.11 -21.64 -5.26
N ASP A 194 12.53 -22.79 -5.79
CA ASP A 194 13.51 -22.88 -6.88
C ASP A 194 12.98 -22.31 -8.21
N THR A 195 11.69 -22.42 -8.47
CA THR A 195 11.07 -22.04 -9.75
C THR A 195 10.20 -20.82 -9.67
N THR A 196 9.85 -20.39 -8.45
CA THR A 196 8.81 -19.41 -8.18
C THR A 196 9.37 -18.17 -7.48
N TYR A 197 8.95 -16.98 -7.95
CA TYR A 197 9.19 -15.71 -7.29
C TYR A 197 7.89 -15.24 -6.62
N TYR A 198 7.97 -14.88 -5.36
CA TYR A 198 6.83 -14.28 -4.64
C TYR A 198 6.83 -12.76 -4.82
N VAL A 199 5.80 -12.23 -5.47
CA VAL A 199 5.59 -10.79 -5.66
C VAL A 199 4.74 -10.27 -4.50
N ILE A 200 5.37 -9.71 -3.47
CA ILE A 200 4.65 -9.16 -2.31
C ILE A 200 4.04 -7.79 -2.64
N GLY A 201 2.76 -7.62 -2.30
CA GLY A 201 1.96 -6.45 -2.70
C GLY A 201 2.11 -5.21 -1.82
N THR A 202 2.86 -5.28 -0.71
CA THR A 202 2.99 -4.18 0.24
C THR A 202 4.38 -4.14 0.89
N VAL A 203 4.65 -3.10 1.70
CA VAL A 203 5.92 -2.91 2.43
C VAL A 203 6.00 -3.79 3.70
N ALA A 204 5.45 -5.01 3.63
CA ALA A 204 5.49 -6.02 4.69
C ALA A 204 6.28 -7.25 4.20
N GLY A 205 6.39 -8.27 5.03
CA GLY A 205 7.14 -9.47 4.73
C GLY A 205 8.58 -9.42 5.24
N PRO A 206 9.35 -10.52 5.05
CA PRO A 206 10.74 -10.59 5.47
C PRO A 206 11.62 -9.64 4.65
N HIS A 207 12.71 -9.14 5.25
CA HIS A 207 13.73 -8.43 4.48
C HIS A 207 14.24 -9.32 3.33
N PRO A 208 14.41 -8.77 2.08
CA PRO A 208 14.45 -7.36 1.70
C PRO A 208 13.11 -6.75 1.21
N TYR A 209 11.98 -7.47 1.28
CA TYR A 209 10.72 -7.01 0.70
C TYR A 209 10.25 -5.63 1.18
N PRO A 210 10.28 -5.27 2.47
CA PRO A 210 9.84 -3.93 2.88
C PRO A 210 10.63 -2.82 2.19
N GLN A 211 11.94 -3.00 2.06
CA GLN A 211 12.83 -2.03 1.41
C GLN A 211 12.58 -1.95 -0.10
N LEU A 212 12.58 -3.09 -0.80
CA LEU A 212 12.44 -3.08 -2.27
C LEU A 212 11.06 -2.57 -2.72
N VAL A 213 10.00 -2.91 -1.99
CA VAL A 213 8.66 -2.39 -2.29
C VAL A 213 8.58 -0.88 -2.03
N ARG A 214 9.15 -0.40 -0.91
CA ARG A 214 9.28 1.03 -0.64
C ARG A 214 9.98 1.75 -1.79
N ASP A 215 11.13 1.24 -2.21
CA ASP A 215 11.97 1.90 -3.20
C ASP A 215 11.26 1.99 -4.56
N PHE A 216 10.54 0.93 -5.00
CA PHE A 216 9.71 0.97 -6.22
C PHE A 216 8.52 1.91 -6.08
N GLN A 217 7.89 1.99 -4.89
CA GLN A 217 6.77 2.89 -4.65
C GLN A 217 7.21 4.35 -4.43
N SER A 218 8.46 4.61 -4.08
CA SER A 218 8.95 5.97 -3.79
C SER A 218 8.86 6.93 -4.98
N ILE A 219 8.62 6.42 -6.18
CA ILE A 219 8.29 7.22 -7.37
C ILE A 219 7.09 8.15 -7.11
N ILE A 220 6.11 7.72 -6.29
CA ILE A 220 4.94 8.52 -5.91
C ILE A 220 5.38 9.85 -5.27
N GLY A 221 6.21 9.77 -4.24
CA GLY A 221 6.67 10.95 -3.51
C GLY A 221 7.74 11.75 -4.27
N ARG A 222 8.62 11.08 -5.04
CA ARG A 222 9.60 11.79 -5.90
C ARG A 222 8.89 12.69 -6.92
N GLU A 223 7.86 12.17 -7.59
CA GLU A 223 7.05 12.95 -8.52
C GLU A 223 6.26 14.03 -7.81
N ALA A 224 5.58 13.70 -6.69
CA ALA A 224 4.80 14.66 -5.92
C ALA A 224 5.66 15.85 -5.45
N ARG A 225 6.90 15.57 -5.00
CA ARG A 225 7.86 16.61 -4.59
C ARG A 225 8.23 17.55 -5.75
N LYS A 226 8.54 16.99 -6.92
CA LYS A 226 8.84 17.78 -8.11
C LYS A 226 7.62 18.61 -8.54
N GLN A 227 6.47 17.98 -8.66
CA GLN A 227 5.23 18.60 -9.12
C GLN A 227 4.74 19.71 -8.20
N ILE A 228 4.84 19.56 -6.87
CA ILE A 228 4.42 20.63 -5.94
C ILE A 228 5.36 21.83 -5.98
N LEU A 229 6.66 21.61 -6.17
CA LEU A 229 7.62 22.70 -6.37
C LEU A 229 7.35 23.46 -7.67
N GLU A 230 6.96 22.77 -8.74
CA GLU A 230 6.56 23.38 -10.01
C GLU A 230 5.24 24.17 -9.90
N GLN A 231 4.25 23.64 -9.15
CA GLN A 231 2.91 24.23 -9.07
C GLN A 231 2.78 25.31 -7.98
N ALA A 232 3.43 25.12 -6.83
CA ALA A 232 3.28 26.00 -5.66
C ALA A 232 4.58 26.68 -5.20
N GLY A 233 5.73 26.36 -5.80
CA GLY A 233 7.03 26.93 -5.49
C GLY A 233 7.61 26.52 -4.13
N ARG A 234 6.95 25.61 -3.39
CA ARG A 234 7.37 25.17 -2.05
C ARG A 234 6.92 23.73 -1.74
N LEU A 235 7.48 23.16 -0.69
CA LEU A 235 7.04 21.86 -0.16
C LEU A 235 5.67 21.96 0.54
N PRO A 236 4.93 20.85 0.64
CA PRO A 236 3.65 20.82 1.35
C PRO A 236 3.86 20.94 2.86
N ASP A 237 2.82 21.37 3.58
CA ASP A 237 2.79 21.36 5.04
C ASP A 237 2.41 19.99 5.60
N ALA A 238 1.60 19.24 4.85
CA ALA A 238 1.16 17.92 5.27
C ALA A 238 1.04 16.92 4.12
N LEU A 239 1.33 15.65 4.41
CA LEU A 239 1.07 14.50 3.56
C LEU A 239 0.03 13.60 4.23
N VAL A 240 -0.93 13.07 3.46
CA VAL A 240 -1.97 12.17 3.95
C VAL A 240 -2.06 10.95 3.03
N ALA A 241 -2.04 9.74 3.60
CA ALA A 241 -2.24 8.51 2.84
C ALA A 241 -2.87 7.40 3.71
N CYS A 242 -3.70 6.55 3.11
CA CYS A 242 -4.25 5.40 3.81
C CYS A 242 -3.18 4.32 4.06
N VAL A 243 -3.33 3.58 5.16
CA VAL A 243 -2.39 2.54 5.60
C VAL A 243 -3.15 1.25 5.91
N GLY A 244 -2.95 0.23 5.05
CA GLY A 244 -3.18 -1.16 5.37
C GLY A 244 -1.80 -1.79 5.62
N GLY A 245 -1.23 -2.52 4.66
CA GLY A 245 0.22 -2.82 4.71
C GLY A 245 1.10 -1.58 4.53
N GLY A 246 0.61 -0.53 3.87
CA GLY A 246 1.17 0.82 3.88
C GLY A 246 2.04 1.20 2.68
N SER A 247 2.00 0.45 1.55
CA SER A 247 2.92 0.71 0.44
C SER A 247 2.70 2.04 -0.27
N ASN A 248 1.44 2.49 -0.45
CA ASN A 248 1.18 3.81 -1.04
C ASN A 248 1.64 4.95 -0.13
N ALA A 249 1.39 4.81 1.17
CA ALA A 249 1.81 5.79 2.16
C ALA A 249 3.33 5.89 2.24
N MET A 250 4.03 4.75 2.30
CA MET A 250 5.50 4.73 2.30
C MET A 250 6.05 5.33 1.00
N GLY A 251 5.44 5.00 -0.14
CA GLY A 251 5.82 5.58 -1.43
C GLY A 251 5.72 7.10 -1.47
N LEU A 252 4.67 7.67 -0.84
CA LEU A 252 4.52 9.13 -0.73
C LEU A 252 5.49 9.72 0.32
N PHE A 253 5.61 9.09 1.51
CA PHE A 253 6.30 9.67 2.66
C PHE A 253 7.83 9.60 2.54
N TYR A 254 8.36 8.49 2.02
CA TYR A 254 9.80 8.23 2.04
C TYR A 254 10.66 9.37 1.47
N PRO A 255 10.35 9.99 0.31
CA PRO A 255 11.12 11.11 -0.20
C PRO A 255 11.04 12.40 0.62
N PHE A 256 10.17 12.46 1.64
CA PHE A 256 9.98 13.62 2.52
C PHE A 256 10.36 13.32 3.97
N LEU A 257 10.84 12.13 4.31
CA LEU A 257 11.10 11.75 5.70
C LEU A 257 12.09 12.69 6.40
N ASN A 258 13.09 13.19 5.67
CA ASN A 258 14.08 14.12 6.22
C ASN A 258 13.64 15.60 6.20
N ASP A 259 12.45 15.92 5.65
CA ASP A 259 11.88 17.27 5.67
C ASP A 259 11.10 17.47 6.98
N ALA A 260 11.76 17.90 8.05
CA ALA A 260 11.18 17.99 9.40
C ALA A 260 9.90 18.85 9.49
N ASN A 261 9.73 19.83 8.60
CA ASN A 261 8.58 20.73 8.57
C ASN A 261 7.35 20.13 7.84
N VAL A 262 7.52 19.03 7.12
CA VAL A 262 6.43 18.33 6.44
C VAL A 262 5.81 17.32 7.40
N LYS A 263 4.59 17.58 7.86
CA LYS A 263 3.82 16.67 8.72
C LYS A 263 3.31 15.48 7.89
N MET A 264 3.22 14.31 8.51
CA MET A 264 2.77 13.09 7.82
C MET A 264 1.69 12.39 8.61
N TYR A 265 0.60 12.02 7.93
CA TYR A 265 -0.55 11.36 8.52
C TYR A 265 -0.85 10.06 7.77
N GLY A 266 -0.64 8.93 8.45
CA GLY A 266 -1.06 7.61 8.00
C GLY A 266 -2.47 7.31 8.52
N VAL A 267 -3.40 6.99 7.63
CA VAL A 267 -4.81 6.79 8.00
C VAL A 267 -5.13 5.31 8.01
N GLU A 268 -5.42 4.76 9.19
CA GLU A 268 -5.80 3.36 9.38
C GLU A 268 -7.32 3.18 9.39
N ALA A 269 -7.77 1.98 9.01
CA ALA A 269 -9.19 1.62 9.03
C ALA A 269 -9.65 1.27 10.44
N ALA A 270 -10.46 2.12 11.04
CA ALA A 270 -11.08 1.89 12.35
C ALA A 270 -12.36 1.04 12.29
N GLY A 271 -12.75 0.53 11.12
CA GLY A 271 -13.91 -0.36 10.97
C GLY A 271 -15.18 0.21 11.60
N PHE A 272 -15.74 -0.50 12.57
CA PHE A 272 -16.91 -0.04 13.34
C PHE A 272 -16.55 0.85 14.54
N GLY A 273 -15.26 1.17 14.73
CA GLY A 273 -14.70 1.91 15.85
C GLY A 273 -13.65 1.07 16.61
N ILE A 274 -12.57 1.72 17.05
CA ILE A 274 -11.47 1.05 17.78
C ILE A 274 -12.02 0.32 19.02
N GLU A 275 -12.94 0.98 19.73
CA GLU A 275 -13.57 0.48 20.97
C GLU A 275 -14.40 -0.79 20.78
N THR A 276 -14.82 -1.10 19.56
CA THR A 276 -15.61 -2.30 19.25
C THR A 276 -14.74 -3.55 19.09
N GLY A 277 -13.42 -3.39 18.94
CA GLY A 277 -12.49 -4.47 18.58
C GLY A 277 -12.66 -4.97 17.14
N LYS A 278 -13.58 -4.39 16.32
CA LYS A 278 -13.82 -4.71 14.93
C LYS A 278 -13.23 -3.62 14.02
N HIS A 279 -11.91 -3.64 13.87
CA HIS A 279 -11.12 -2.67 13.11
C HIS A 279 -9.84 -3.30 12.57
N SER A 280 -9.08 -2.56 11.74
CA SER A 280 -7.80 -2.95 11.15
C SER A 280 -6.77 -1.83 11.36
N ALA A 281 -6.58 -1.42 12.62
CA ALA A 281 -5.72 -0.29 12.99
C ALA A 281 -4.60 -0.73 13.97
N PRO A 282 -3.63 -1.56 13.52
CA PRO A 282 -2.58 -2.08 14.39
C PRO A 282 -1.66 -1.00 14.98
N LEU A 283 -1.43 0.11 14.30
CA LEU A 283 -0.61 1.21 14.84
C LEU A 283 -1.36 2.02 15.91
N ASN A 284 -2.69 1.99 15.94
CA ASN A 284 -3.48 2.68 16.98
C ASN A 284 -3.79 1.77 18.17
N ALA A 285 -4.01 0.46 17.95
CA ALA A 285 -4.52 -0.43 19.00
C ALA A 285 -3.87 -1.82 19.04
N GLY A 286 -2.82 -2.06 18.24
CA GLY A 286 -2.11 -3.34 18.21
C GLY A 286 -0.88 -3.39 19.14
N HIS A 287 -0.19 -4.52 19.11
CA HIS A 287 1.03 -4.81 19.87
C HIS A 287 2.17 -5.22 18.94
N VAL A 288 3.40 -5.09 19.39
CA VAL A 288 4.58 -5.55 18.64
C VAL A 288 4.64 -7.08 18.67
N GLY A 289 4.74 -7.69 17.51
CA GLY A 289 4.88 -9.13 17.35
C GLY A 289 5.48 -9.50 16.00
N VAL A 290 5.38 -10.76 15.60
CA VAL A 290 5.88 -11.28 14.32
C VAL A 290 4.70 -11.77 13.48
N LEU A 291 4.60 -11.27 12.25
CA LEU A 291 3.59 -11.69 11.30
C LEU A 291 4.19 -11.68 9.88
N HIS A 292 3.92 -12.73 9.09
CA HIS A 292 4.36 -12.84 7.69
C HIS A 292 5.86 -12.54 7.48
N GLY A 293 6.70 -12.99 8.42
CA GLY A 293 8.15 -12.96 8.29
C GLY A 293 8.85 -11.68 8.74
N ASN A 294 8.14 -10.74 9.36
CA ASN A 294 8.74 -9.53 9.94
C ASN A 294 8.15 -9.19 11.31
N ARG A 295 8.92 -8.47 12.12
CA ARG A 295 8.46 -7.90 13.40
C ARG A 295 7.81 -6.54 13.12
N THR A 296 6.59 -6.35 13.62
CA THR A 296 5.79 -5.14 13.37
C THR A 296 4.70 -4.99 14.44
N TYR A 297 3.96 -3.87 14.42
CA TYR A 297 2.69 -3.80 15.13
C TYR A 297 1.65 -4.68 14.46
N LEU A 298 0.88 -5.42 15.25
CA LEU A 298 -0.16 -6.33 14.78
C LEU A 298 -1.32 -6.43 15.75
N MET A 299 -2.47 -6.86 15.24
CA MET A 299 -3.67 -7.14 16.02
C MET A 299 -3.60 -8.56 16.56
N SER A 300 -3.37 -8.71 17.88
CA SER A 300 -3.35 -10.00 18.56
C SER A 300 -3.99 -9.90 19.92
N ASP A 301 -4.49 -11.04 20.42
CA ASP A 301 -4.94 -11.19 21.79
C ASP A 301 -3.77 -11.36 22.78
N GLU A 302 -4.09 -11.51 24.06
CA GLU A 302 -3.10 -11.68 25.14
C GLU A 302 -2.26 -12.96 24.99
N GLN A 303 -2.75 -13.96 24.26
CA GLN A 303 -2.06 -15.22 23.96
C GLN A 303 -1.22 -15.13 22.67
N GLY A 304 -1.23 -13.98 22.01
CA GLY A 304 -0.49 -13.75 20.74
C GLY A 304 -1.20 -14.30 19.51
N GLN A 305 -2.49 -14.71 19.61
CA GLN A 305 -3.26 -15.14 18.45
C GLN A 305 -3.75 -13.92 17.67
N ILE A 306 -3.66 -14.01 16.35
CA ILE A 306 -4.13 -12.92 15.47
C ILE A 306 -5.64 -12.76 15.61
N ILE A 307 -6.07 -11.54 15.92
CA ILE A 307 -7.48 -11.16 16.00
C ILE A 307 -8.01 -10.96 14.59
N GLU A 308 -9.23 -11.43 14.34
CA GLU A 308 -9.95 -11.17 13.09
C GLU A 308 -10.25 -9.67 12.97
N THR A 309 -9.77 -9.08 11.90
CA THR A 309 -9.92 -7.65 11.61
C THR A 309 -11.19 -7.36 10.82
N HIS A 310 -11.57 -6.09 10.75
CA HIS A 310 -12.67 -5.61 9.92
C HIS A 310 -12.36 -4.26 9.29
N SER A 311 -12.67 -4.14 8.02
CA SER A 311 -12.75 -2.89 7.28
C SER A 311 -13.75 -3.04 6.13
N ILE A 312 -14.50 -1.99 5.83
CA ILE A 312 -15.30 -1.89 4.60
C ILE A 312 -14.43 -2.02 3.34
N SER A 313 -13.16 -1.64 3.46
CA SER A 313 -12.15 -1.74 2.41
C SER A 313 -11.37 -3.04 2.53
N ALA A 314 -11.52 -3.96 1.58
CA ALA A 314 -10.79 -5.23 1.58
C ALA A 314 -9.26 -5.04 1.52
N GLY A 315 -8.75 -3.95 0.95
CA GLY A 315 -7.33 -3.65 0.88
C GLY A 315 -6.72 -3.10 2.18
N LEU A 316 -7.56 -2.68 3.13
CA LEU A 316 -7.15 -2.26 4.47
C LEU A 316 -7.49 -3.30 5.56
N ASP A 317 -8.18 -4.37 5.20
CA ASP A 317 -8.56 -5.45 6.12
C ASP A 317 -7.37 -6.41 6.34
N TYR A 318 -6.42 -5.95 7.16
CA TYR A 318 -5.18 -6.65 7.43
C TYR A 318 -4.72 -6.39 8.87
N PRO A 319 -4.35 -7.44 9.63
CA PRO A 319 -4.04 -7.31 11.06
C PRO A 319 -2.62 -6.79 11.35
N GLY A 320 -1.80 -6.56 10.35
CA GLY A 320 -0.43 -6.07 10.50
C GLY A 320 -0.18 -4.81 9.68
N VAL A 321 1.07 -4.35 9.68
CA VAL A 321 1.52 -3.19 8.92
C VAL A 321 2.99 -3.36 8.53
N GLY A 322 3.48 -2.58 7.58
CA GLY A 322 4.89 -2.57 7.22
C GLY A 322 5.78 -2.15 8.40
N PRO A 323 6.94 -2.79 8.61
CA PRO A 323 7.80 -2.54 9.76
C PRO A 323 8.37 -1.11 9.79
N GLU A 324 8.58 -0.49 8.64
CA GLU A 324 9.02 0.91 8.57
C GLU A 324 7.94 1.86 9.11
N HIS A 325 6.64 1.59 8.88
CA HIS A 325 5.56 2.35 9.52
C HIS A 325 5.58 2.23 11.05
N SER A 326 5.85 1.02 11.55
CA SER A 326 6.00 0.78 12.99
C SER A 326 7.15 1.61 13.59
N PHE A 327 8.28 1.62 12.92
CA PHE A 327 9.42 2.44 13.28
C PHE A 327 9.10 3.93 13.25
N LEU A 328 8.47 4.43 12.18
CA LEU A 328 8.10 5.85 12.06
C LEU A 328 7.08 6.30 13.11
N LYS A 329 6.20 5.40 13.57
CA LYS A 329 5.33 5.64 14.72
C LYS A 329 6.14 5.81 16.00
N ASP A 330 7.04 4.87 16.30
CA ASP A 330 7.87 4.89 17.52
C ASP A 330 8.75 6.15 17.57
N MET A 331 9.28 6.55 16.40
CA MET A 331 10.06 7.78 16.24
C MET A 331 9.20 9.05 16.22
N LYS A 332 7.87 8.94 16.26
CA LYS A 332 6.91 10.05 16.17
C LYS A 332 7.10 10.89 14.90
N ARG A 333 7.66 10.30 13.84
CA ARG A 333 7.85 10.98 12.55
C ARG A 333 6.55 11.06 11.75
N VAL A 334 5.72 10.02 11.86
CA VAL A 334 4.40 9.95 11.24
C VAL A 334 3.36 9.79 12.34
N GLN A 335 2.29 10.56 12.25
CA GLN A 335 1.11 10.39 13.09
C GLN A 335 0.14 9.44 12.39
N TYR A 336 -0.30 8.40 13.09
CA TYR A 336 -1.30 7.47 12.60
C TYR A 336 -2.65 7.76 13.23
N VAL A 337 -3.67 7.86 12.39
CA VAL A 337 -5.01 8.28 12.78
C VAL A 337 -6.07 7.29 12.32
N PRO A 338 -7.06 6.97 13.15
CA PRO A 338 -8.12 6.06 12.79
C PRO A 338 -9.27 6.78 12.07
N ILE A 339 -9.81 6.16 11.02
CA ILE A 339 -11.06 6.56 10.33
C ILE A 339 -11.97 5.35 10.23
N ASN A 340 -13.22 5.49 10.67
CA ASN A 340 -14.18 4.40 10.63
C ASN A 340 -14.88 4.28 9.26
N ASP A 341 -15.64 3.18 9.08
CA ASP A 341 -16.30 2.86 7.80
C ASP A 341 -17.30 3.93 7.35
N THR A 342 -18.04 4.52 8.29
CA THR A 342 -19.01 5.59 7.99
C THR A 342 -18.31 6.85 7.49
N GLU A 343 -17.22 7.23 8.14
CA GLU A 343 -16.41 8.38 7.74
C GLU A 343 -15.74 8.13 6.39
N ALA A 344 -15.21 6.93 6.16
CA ALA A 344 -14.62 6.55 4.88
C ALA A 344 -15.63 6.62 3.73
N LEU A 345 -16.88 6.15 3.93
CA LEU A 345 -17.95 6.31 2.97
C LEU A 345 -18.31 7.76 2.71
N GLN A 346 -18.26 8.61 3.74
CA GLN A 346 -18.46 10.05 3.54
C GLN A 346 -17.34 10.64 2.68
N GLY A 347 -16.09 10.31 2.96
CA GLY A 347 -14.94 10.74 2.13
C GLY A 347 -15.03 10.26 0.67
N PHE A 348 -15.55 9.04 0.44
CA PHE A 348 -15.86 8.52 -0.89
C PHE A 348 -16.87 9.42 -1.62
N ARG A 349 -18.00 9.74 -0.94
CA ARG A 349 -19.07 10.55 -1.53
C ARG A 349 -18.66 12.00 -1.77
N ASP A 350 -17.90 12.58 -0.85
CA ASP A 350 -17.45 13.97 -0.94
C ASP A 350 -16.54 14.15 -2.16
N LEU A 351 -15.49 13.34 -2.30
CA LEU A 351 -14.58 13.44 -3.44
C LEU A 351 -15.31 13.19 -4.76
N THR A 352 -16.22 12.20 -4.76
CA THR A 352 -17.03 11.87 -5.96
C THR A 352 -17.93 13.03 -6.39
N LYS A 353 -18.63 13.67 -5.44
CA LYS A 353 -19.60 14.73 -5.77
C LYS A 353 -18.94 16.08 -6.02
N ILE A 354 -17.84 16.37 -5.33
CA ILE A 354 -17.21 17.69 -5.37
C ILE A 354 -16.22 17.76 -6.54
N GLU A 355 -15.39 16.74 -6.73
CA GLU A 355 -14.33 16.76 -7.75
C GLU A 355 -14.57 15.78 -8.93
N GLY A 356 -15.65 15.00 -8.90
CA GLY A 356 -15.93 14.02 -9.96
C GLY A 356 -14.92 12.87 -10.00
N ILE A 357 -14.26 12.58 -8.87
CA ILE A 357 -13.27 11.51 -8.75
C ILE A 357 -13.85 10.44 -7.84
N ILE A 358 -14.01 9.21 -8.36
CA ILE A 358 -14.48 8.06 -7.58
C ILE A 358 -13.26 7.34 -7.00
N PRO A 359 -12.89 7.55 -5.72
CA PRO A 359 -11.72 6.92 -5.12
C PRO A 359 -12.04 5.48 -4.73
N ALA A 360 -11.02 4.62 -4.66
CA ALA A 360 -11.15 3.34 -3.98
C ALA A 360 -11.51 3.54 -2.49
N LEU A 361 -12.21 2.57 -1.88
CA LEU A 361 -12.56 2.64 -0.45
C LEU A 361 -11.32 2.75 0.45
N GLU A 362 -10.18 2.20 0.02
CA GLU A 362 -8.90 2.41 0.67
C GLU A 362 -8.55 3.91 0.74
N SER A 363 -8.54 4.58 -0.40
CA SER A 363 -8.22 6.01 -0.52
C SER A 363 -9.24 6.87 0.21
N SER A 364 -10.49 6.44 0.28
CA SER A 364 -11.59 7.16 0.93
C SER A 364 -11.34 7.42 2.41
N HIS A 365 -10.62 6.52 3.11
CA HIS A 365 -10.18 6.76 4.49
C HIS A 365 -9.26 7.98 4.57
N ALA A 366 -8.29 8.10 3.66
CA ALA A 366 -7.42 9.28 3.60
C ALA A 366 -8.22 10.55 3.26
N MET A 367 -9.19 10.47 2.34
CA MET A 367 -10.05 11.61 1.96
C MET A 367 -10.89 12.07 3.14
N ALA A 368 -11.46 11.14 3.93
CA ALA A 368 -12.19 11.47 5.15
C ALA A 368 -11.31 12.24 6.17
N TYR A 369 -10.05 11.85 6.32
CA TYR A 369 -9.13 12.56 7.19
C TYR A 369 -8.76 13.93 6.64
N VAL A 370 -8.57 14.07 5.32
CA VAL A 370 -8.37 15.39 4.68
C VAL A 370 -9.51 16.33 4.98
N SER A 371 -10.78 15.87 4.92
CA SER A 371 -11.96 16.68 5.28
C SER A 371 -11.94 17.18 6.73
N LYS A 372 -11.31 16.43 7.64
CA LYS A 372 -11.12 16.85 9.05
C LYS A 372 -9.92 17.77 9.23
N LEU A 373 -8.82 17.50 8.51
CA LEU A 373 -7.57 18.22 8.69
C LEU A 373 -7.59 19.61 8.02
N ALA A 374 -8.05 19.69 6.77
CA ALA A 374 -7.96 20.90 5.96
C ALA A 374 -8.59 22.13 6.63
N PRO A 375 -9.80 22.06 7.25
CA PRO A 375 -10.39 23.22 7.93
C PRO A 375 -9.60 23.73 9.14
N THR A 376 -8.71 22.91 9.71
CA THR A 376 -7.87 23.28 10.86
C THR A 376 -6.58 24.00 10.46
N MET A 377 -6.29 24.06 9.17
CA MET A 377 -5.08 24.66 8.59
C MET A 377 -5.41 25.99 7.90
N SER A 378 -4.41 26.86 7.75
CA SER A 378 -4.59 28.14 7.06
C SER A 378 -4.65 27.96 5.53
N LYS A 379 -5.24 28.94 4.84
CA LYS A 379 -5.49 28.89 3.38
C LYS A 379 -4.24 28.86 2.51
N ASP A 380 -3.11 29.26 3.05
CA ASP A 380 -1.81 29.23 2.40
C ASP A 380 -1.06 27.91 2.64
N GLN A 381 -1.54 27.07 3.55
CA GLN A 381 -0.97 25.75 3.79
C GLN A 381 -1.43 24.72 2.75
N ILE A 382 -0.59 23.72 2.52
CA ILE A 382 -0.77 22.73 1.45
C ILE A 382 -0.82 21.32 2.05
N ILE A 383 -1.84 20.56 1.65
CA ILE A 383 -1.95 19.13 1.88
C ILE A 383 -1.74 18.41 0.56
N ILE A 384 -0.89 17.38 0.53
CA ILE A 384 -0.87 16.38 -0.54
C ILE A 384 -1.47 15.10 -0.01
N ALA A 385 -2.50 14.57 -0.68
CA ALA A 385 -3.11 13.30 -0.35
C ALA A 385 -3.05 12.32 -1.53
N THR A 386 -2.83 11.02 -1.26
CA THR A 386 -2.79 10.00 -2.30
C THR A 386 -4.18 9.46 -2.60
N VAL A 387 -4.65 9.58 -3.84
CA VAL A 387 -5.72 8.74 -4.38
C VAL A 387 -5.07 7.47 -4.90
N SER A 388 -4.92 6.50 -4.03
CA SER A 388 -4.07 5.31 -4.23
C SER A 388 -4.63 4.31 -5.26
N GLY A 389 -5.93 4.38 -5.53
CA GLY A 389 -6.63 3.57 -6.52
C GLY A 389 -8.01 4.11 -6.83
N ARG A 390 -8.58 3.68 -7.97
CA ARG A 390 -9.92 4.07 -8.40
C ARG A 390 -11.00 3.17 -7.80
N GLY A 391 -12.20 3.74 -7.65
CA GLY A 391 -13.32 3.12 -6.94
C GLY A 391 -14.23 2.24 -7.78
N ASP A 392 -13.99 2.03 -9.08
CA ASP A 392 -14.86 1.21 -9.94
C ASP A 392 -15.10 -0.20 -9.35
N LYS A 393 -14.07 -0.77 -8.73
CA LYS A 393 -14.14 -2.08 -8.06
C LYS A 393 -15.07 -2.12 -6.87
N ASP A 394 -15.36 -0.96 -6.27
CA ASP A 394 -16.10 -0.82 -5.00
C ASP A 394 -17.56 -0.41 -5.20
N LEU A 395 -17.96 -0.04 -6.43
CA LEU A 395 -19.31 0.46 -6.73
C LEU A 395 -20.41 -0.50 -6.29
N MET A 396 -20.22 -1.81 -6.47
CA MET A 396 -21.20 -2.83 -6.02
C MET A 396 -21.34 -2.86 -4.50
N THR A 397 -20.25 -2.67 -3.78
CA THR A 397 -20.24 -2.60 -2.31
C THR A 397 -20.96 -1.35 -1.84
N VAL A 398 -20.66 -0.19 -2.43
CA VAL A 398 -21.29 1.09 -2.08
C VAL A 398 -22.76 1.08 -2.43
N ALA A 399 -23.14 0.58 -3.62
CA ALA A 399 -24.56 0.45 -4.02
C ALA A 399 -25.38 -0.41 -3.04
N ARG A 400 -24.82 -1.55 -2.60
CA ARG A 400 -25.47 -2.40 -1.60
C ARG A 400 -25.69 -1.67 -0.27
N ILE A 401 -24.72 -0.89 0.18
CA ILE A 401 -24.83 -0.09 1.41
C ILE A 401 -25.88 1.01 1.25
N ASP A 402 -25.96 1.63 0.08
CA ASP A 402 -26.94 2.67 -0.26
C ASP A 402 -28.35 2.09 -0.51
N GLY A 403 -28.52 0.75 -0.46
CA GLY A 403 -29.79 0.09 -0.72
C GLY A 403 -30.23 0.14 -2.20
N VAL A 404 -29.27 0.33 -3.11
CA VAL A 404 -29.52 0.37 -4.56
C VAL A 404 -29.34 -1.02 -5.13
N GLU A 405 -30.41 -1.60 -5.69
CA GLU A 405 -30.36 -2.83 -6.48
C GLU A 405 -29.69 -2.52 -7.84
N MET A 406 -28.54 -3.13 -8.06
CA MET A 406 -27.91 -3.09 -9.39
C MET A 406 -28.61 -4.10 -10.28
N VAL A 407 -29.38 -3.61 -11.24
CA VAL A 407 -30.03 -4.47 -12.24
C VAL A 407 -28.94 -5.09 -13.12
N GLU A 408 -28.96 -6.43 -13.22
CA GLU A 408 -28.20 -7.12 -14.26
C GLU A 408 -28.76 -6.67 -15.62
N MET A 409 -27.98 -5.89 -16.38
CA MET A 409 -28.32 -5.50 -17.75
C MET A 409 -27.97 -6.62 -18.72
#